data_259533b9dcbb464568f822c958869920
#
_entry.id   259533b9dcbb464568f822c958869920
#
_cell.length_a   1.000
_cell.length_b   1.000
_cell.length_c   1.000
_cell.angle_alpha   90.00
_cell.angle_beta   90.00
_cell.angle_gamma   90.00
#
_symmetry.space_group_name_H-M   'P 1'
#
loop_
_entity.id
_entity.type
_entity.pdbx_description
1 polymer ?
#
loop_
_entity_poly.entity_id
_entity_poly.type
_entity_poly.pdbx_seq_one_letter_code
_entity_poly.pdbx_strand_id
1 'polypeptide(L)'
;MNVSRLAQHGYDIVTGLRITCRAMDGRPNDMNWANLILNTDSYKLSHFLQYPPETAAISSYIETRGGSDLIDVVFFGLQIFLKDVLSRSVTMSDVAEAEEVAQAHGLPFDRAGWTHIVNAHGGYLPLRIEALPEGILTRRGVPLVQVVNTDPACWWLTSHIETALLRAVWYPSSVASNVRKVKLALRDALERTADEPELLLPSRLLDYGARGVGAFEQAGIGGAAHLVHFTGTDTLSGVLTARRCYGAAMAGRSMPASEHSTMTAWGGDREADAYANMVSRFAPSGAFAVVSDSYDINQAVSFIWGKQLRDTVKAAGATVYIRPDSGDPIETPVQVVQQLDYRFGAAQNRKGFKVLDRCVRVIQGDGITLADMNQILNRLEAFGYSAENMTFAMGGGILQKVNRDTYAFAMKANARQDTSGRWHDVWKRPATMNVKASKAGRQAVVSGMAGLEAVRLDALAGRENLLRPVWQDGRLLKDWSFEEVRAQAR
;
A
#
# COMPACT_ATOMS: atom_id res chain seq x y z
N MET A 1 5.65 -13.76 -54.49
CA MET A 1 6.75 -14.51 -53.87
C MET A 1 6.45 -14.68 -52.40
N ASN A 2 6.39 -15.91 -51.96
CA ASN A 2 5.82 -16.38 -50.70
C ASN A 2 6.65 -16.02 -49.48
N VAL A 3 6.00 -15.40 -48.46
CA VAL A 3 6.59 -14.98 -47.16
C VAL A 3 6.60 -16.15 -46.14
N SER A 4 6.47 -17.38 -46.55
CA SER A 4 6.30 -18.55 -45.66
C SER A 4 7.54 -19.41 -45.45
N ARG A 5 8.76 -18.90 -45.62
CA ARG A 5 10.01 -19.71 -45.48
C ARG A 5 11.15 -19.07 -44.64
N LEU A 6 10.82 -18.28 -43.60
CA LEU A 6 11.84 -17.70 -42.69
C LEU A 6 11.60 -17.97 -41.20
N ALA A 7 10.90 -19.02 -40.86
CA ALA A 7 10.62 -19.40 -39.47
C ALA A 7 11.20 -20.77 -39.08
N GLN A 8 12.36 -21.14 -39.60
CA GLN A 8 13.06 -22.37 -39.18
C GLN A 8 14.57 -22.18 -39.32
N HIS A 9 15.20 -21.43 -38.43
CA HIS A 9 16.60 -21.63 -38.00
C HIS A 9 16.86 -20.61 -36.90
N GLY A 10 16.46 -20.97 -35.67
CA GLY A 10 16.97 -20.34 -34.45
C GLY A 10 18.40 -20.80 -34.21
N TYR A 11 19.34 -19.88 -34.18
CA TYR A 11 20.71 -20.16 -33.84
C TYR A 11 20.86 -20.45 -32.35
N ASP A 12 21.24 -21.71 -32.03
CA ASP A 12 21.77 -22.11 -30.74
C ASP A 12 23.17 -21.49 -30.56
N ILE A 13 23.32 -20.60 -29.64
CA ILE A 13 24.63 -20.34 -29.01
C ILE A 13 24.38 -20.23 -27.50
N VAL A 14 24.93 -21.17 -26.78
CA VAL A 14 25.24 -21.39 -25.38
C VAL A 14 24.48 -22.57 -24.79
N THR A 15 25.21 -23.70 -24.75
CA THR A 15 25.02 -24.88 -23.89
C THR A 15 23.62 -25.48 -23.76
N GLY A 16 23.43 -26.60 -24.41
CA GLY A 16 22.37 -27.58 -24.44
C GLY A 16 21.42 -27.81 -23.26
N LEU A 17 20.82 -26.76 -22.69
CA LEU A 17 19.68 -26.88 -21.79
C LEU A 17 18.41 -26.44 -22.54
N ARG A 18 17.64 -27.41 -23.04
CA ARG A 18 16.24 -27.17 -23.40
C ARG A 18 15.48 -26.92 -22.12
N ILE A 19 15.23 -25.65 -21.79
CA ILE A 19 14.17 -25.31 -20.87
C ILE A 19 12.86 -25.61 -21.60
N THR A 20 12.33 -26.80 -21.44
CA THR A 20 10.94 -27.07 -21.77
C THR A 20 10.12 -26.37 -20.71
N CYS A 21 9.44 -25.26 -21.06
CA CYS A 21 8.28 -24.81 -20.29
C CYS A 21 7.28 -25.97 -20.26
N ARG A 22 7.38 -26.84 -19.25
CA ARG A 22 6.30 -27.76 -18.94
C ARG A 22 5.12 -26.90 -18.54
N ALA A 23 4.02 -27.05 -19.28
CA ALA A 23 2.72 -26.59 -18.82
C ALA A 23 2.54 -27.12 -17.39
N MET A 24 2.37 -26.23 -16.43
CA MET A 24 2.14 -26.60 -15.04
C MET A 24 0.83 -27.39 -14.97
N ASP A 25 0.93 -28.64 -14.56
CA ASP A 25 -0.20 -29.53 -14.38
C ASP A 25 -1.22 -28.91 -13.40
N GLY A 26 -2.40 -28.52 -13.95
CA GLY A 26 -3.71 -28.60 -13.29
C GLY A 26 -3.93 -27.92 -11.94
N ARG A 27 -3.07 -27.02 -11.47
CA ARG A 27 -3.39 -26.18 -10.32
C ARG A 27 -4.26 -25.01 -10.78
N PRO A 28 -5.34 -24.66 -10.06
CA PRO A 28 -6.07 -23.43 -10.35
C PRO A 28 -5.08 -22.27 -10.44
N ASN A 29 -5.36 -21.31 -11.32
CA ASN A 29 -4.61 -20.05 -11.47
C ASN A 29 -4.61 -19.22 -10.18
N ASP A 30 -4.06 -19.75 -9.11
CA ASP A 30 -3.49 -18.93 -8.08
C ASP A 30 -2.27 -18.30 -8.71
N MET A 31 -2.27 -16.97 -8.85
CA MET A 31 -1.07 -16.22 -9.22
C MET A 31 -0.01 -16.48 -8.14
N ASN A 32 0.59 -17.62 -8.24
CA ASN A 32 1.63 -18.10 -7.40
C ASN A 32 2.91 -17.48 -7.94
N TRP A 33 3.41 -16.53 -7.22
CA TRP A 33 4.85 -16.29 -7.22
C TRP A 33 5.47 -17.53 -6.62
N ALA A 34 5.55 -18.49 -7.42
CA ALA A 34 5.43 -19.89 -7.27
C ALA A 34 6.33 -20.53 -6.23
N ASN A 35 7.54 -20.10 -6.00
CA ASN A 35 8.46 -20.81 -5.16
C ASN A 35 8.94 -19.92 -4.01
N LEU A 36 8.51 -20.21 -2.78
CA LEU A 36 8.89 -19.45 -1.59
C LEU A 36 10.41 -19.44 -1.38
N ILE A 37 11.12 -20.48 -1.81
CA ILE A 37 12.58 -20.57 -1.75
C ILE A 37 13.23 -19.52 -2.65
N LEU A 38 12.65 -19.27 -3.83
CA LEU A 38 13.16 -18.29 -4.80
C LEU A 38 12.71 -16.84 -4.53
N ASN A 39 11.82 -16.64 -3.55
CA ASN A 39 11.36 -15.30 -3.16
C ASN A 39 12.39 -14.58 -2.26
N THR A 40 13.63 -14.49 -2.72
CA THR A 40 14.74 -13.88 -2.01
C THR A 40 15.73 -13.22 -2.97
N ASP A 41 16.71 -12.47 -2.45
CA ASP A 41 17.86 -12.05 -3.26
C ASP A 41 18.82 -13.20 -3.45
N SER A 42 19.31 -13.41 -4.65
CA SER A 42 20.08 -14.61 -5.03
C SER A 42 21.31 -14.87 -4.15
N TYR A 43 22.05 -13.82 -3.74
CA TYR A 43 23.24 -13.99 -2.89
C TYR A 43 22.93 -14.63 -1.53
N LYS A 44 21.67 -14.55 -1.06
CA LYS A 44 21.23 -15.16 0.21
C LYS A 44 21.21 -16.70 0.16
N LEU A 45 21.17 -17.28 -1.03
CA LEU A 45 21.28 -18.73 -1.21
C LEU A 45 22.63 -19.30 -0.73
N SER A 46 23.65 -18.44 -0.59
CA SER A 46 24.98 -18.82 -0.08
C SER A 46 25.18 -18.56 1.42
N HIS A 47 24.24 -17.91 2.09
CA HIS A 47 24.43 -17.46 3.49
C HIS A 47 24.55 -18.61 4.49
N PHE A 48 24.00 -19.79 4.21
CA PHE A 48 24.15 -20.95 5.08
C PHE A 48 25.61 -21.39 5.26
N LEU A 49 26.51 -21.00 4.34
CA LEU A 49 27.95 -21.26 4.42
C LEU A 49 28.74 -20.14 5.10
N GLN A 50 28.11 -19.01 5.46
CA GLN A 50 28.83 -17.80 5.88
C GLN A 50 28.75 -17.51 7.39
N TYR A 51 27.81 -18.15 8.10
CA TYR A 51 27.71 -18.01 9.55
C TYR A 51 28.74 -18.85 10.29
N PRO A 52 29.11 -18.49 11.54
CA PRO A 52 29.96 -19.34 12.38
C PRO A 52 29.36 -20.76 12.51
N PRO A 53 30.22 -21.82 12.49
CA PRO A 53 29.73 -23.21 12.48
C PRO A 53 28.84 -23.60 13.64
N GLU A 54 29.02 -22.98 14.82
CA GLU A 54 28.22 -23.21 16.02
C GLU A 54 26.93 -22.39 16.09
N THR A 55 26.48 -21.81 14.98
CA THR A 55 25.24 -21.03 14.96
C THR A 55 24.02 -21.93 15.07
N ALA A 56 23.16 -21.66 16.04
CA ALA A 56 21.87 -22.36 16.25
C ALA A 56 20.65 -21.47 15.93
N ALA A 57 20.76 -20.16 16.17
CA ALA A 57 19.69 -19.23 15.82
C ALA A 57 20.22 -17.84 15.45
N ILE A 58 19.49 -17.16 14.56
CA ILE A 58 19.68 -15.76 14.21
C ILE A 58 18.39 -15.01 14.50
N SER A 59 18.50 -13.92 15.26
CA SER A 59 17.43 -12.94 15.43
C SER A 59 17.68 -11.74 14.52
N SER A 60 16.63 -11.28 13.85
CA SER A 60 16.64 -10.07 13.02
C SER A 60 15.40 -9.23 13.30
N TYR A 61 15.48 -7.93 13.03
CA TYR A 61 14.36 -7.00 13.22
C TYR A 61 14.21 -6.03 12.05
N ILE A 62 13.00 -5.52 11.85
CA ILE A 62 12.68 -4.49 10.86
C ILE A 62 12.34 -3.20 11.59
N GLU A 63 12.93 -2.09 11.13
CA GLU A 63 12.66 -0.73 11.61
C GLU A 63 12.77 0.28 10.48
N THR A 64 12.27 1.48 10.70
CA THR A 64 12.63 2.67 9.92
C THR A 64 13.82 3.36 10.57
N ARG A 65 14.81 3.77 9.77
CA ARG A 65 16.07 4.36 10.26
C ARG A 65 16.19 5.83 9.90
N GLY A 66 17.12 6.52 10.55
CA GLY A 66 17.65 7.84 10.17
C GLY A 66 16.99 9.02 10.81
N GLY A 67 17.77 10.11 10.89
CA GLY A 67 17.43 11.51 11.13
C GLY A 67 16.84 11.88 12.50
N SER A 68 17.05 13.13 12.88
CA SER A 68 16.42 13.78 14.03
C SER A 68 14.93 14.09 13.81
N ASP A 69 14.44 13.92 12.60
CA ASP A 69 13.06 14.27 12.25
C ASP A 69 12.10 13.25 12.82
N LEU A 70 11.16 13.74 13.61
CA LEU A 70 10.05 12.98 14.18
C LEU A 70 9.05 12.58 13.07
N ILE A 71 9.47 11.66 12.18
CA ILE A 71 8.57 11.15 11.15
C ILE A 71 7.84 9.94 11.72
N ASP A 72 6.55 10.11 11.88
CA ASP A 72 5.65 9.03 12.27
C ASP A 72 5.40 8.08 11.09
N VAL A 73 5.39 6.80 11.38
CA VAL A 73 5.13 5.72 10.41
C VAL A 73 3.96 4.89 10.89
N VAL A 74 3.02 4.62 10.02
CA VAL A 74 1.93 3.65 10.25
C VAL A 74 2.42 2.28 9.84
N PHE A 75 2.47 1.34 10.78
CA PHE A 75 2.81 -0.06 10.49
C PHE A 75 1.62 -0.80 9.91
N PHE A 76 1.76 -1.40 8.72
CA PHE A 76 0.68 -2.12 8.05
C PHE A 76 1.20 -3.16 7.05
N GLY A 77 0.44 -4.24 6.83
CA GLY A 77 0.57 -5.16 5.69
C GLY A 77 1.31 -6.47 5.98
N LEU A 78 1.89 -6.66 7.16
CA LEU A 78 2.55 -7.93 7.52
C LEU A 78 1.57 -9.10 7.45
N GLN A 79 0.33 -8.94 7.93
CA GLN A 79 -0.68 -9.99 7.92
C GLN A 79 -1.04 -10.48 6.52
N ILE A 80 -0.98 -9.61 5.51
CA ILE A 80 -1.18 -9.99 4.10
C ILE A 80 -0.12 -11.04 3.72
N PHE A 81 1.14 -10.77 4.03
CA PHE A 81 2.24 -11.67 3.74
C PHE A 81 2.14 -12.99 4.53
N LEU A 82 1.79 -12.93 5.80
CA LEU A 82 1.63 -14.12 6.64
C LEU A 82 0.55 -15.05 6.08
N LYS A 83 -0.61 -14.51 5.65
CA LYS A 83 -1.73 -15.28 5.12
C LYS A 83 -1.53 -15.75 3.67
N ASP A 84 -0.98 -14.90 2.81
CA ASP A 84 -0.94 -15.19 1.37
C ASP A 84 0.34 -15.88 0.92
N VAL A 85 1.44 -15.69 1.66
CA VAL A 85 2.76 -16.21 1.26
C VAL A 85 3.29 -17.20 2.28
N LEU A 86 3.42 -16.79 3.55
CA LEU A 86 4.11 -17.59 4.56
C LEU A 86 3.32 -18.82 5.03
N SER A 87 1.99 -18.79 4.88
CA SER A 87 1.10 -19.93 5.16
C SER A 87 1.23 -21.09 4.16
N ARG A 88 1.99 -20.92 3.10
CA ARG A 88 2.21 -21.96 2.10
C ARG A 88 3.35 -22.88 2.52
N SER A 89 3.18 -24.17 2.30
CA SER A 89 4.23 -25.16 2.53
C SER A 89 5.15 -25.26 1.30
N VAL A 90 6.44 -25.35 1.55
CA VAL A 90 7.44 -25.73 0.56
C VAL A 90 7.31 -27.22 0.26
N THR A 91 7.41 -27.62 -1.00
CA THR A 91 7.35 -29.00 -1.47
C THR A 91 8.70 -29.47 -1.99
N MET A 92 8.87 -30.79 -2.14
CA MET A 92 10.09 -31.32 -2.79
C MET A 92 10.22 -30.88 -4.26
N SER A 93 9.11 -30.56 -4.93
CA SER A 93 9.14 -29.95 -6.27
C SER A 93 9.73 -28.54 -6.24
N ASP A 94 9.35 -27.75 -5.23
CA ASP A 94 9.90 -26.38 -5.05
C ASP A 94 11.42 -26.45 -4.74
N VAL A 95 11.84 -27.43 -3.94
CA VAL A 95 13.27 -27.66 -3.64
C VAL A 95 14.05 -28.03 -4.89
N ALA A 96 13.51 -28.92 -5.73
CA ALA A 96 14.16 -29.33 -6.97
C ALA A 96 14.29 -28.17 -7.98
N GLU A 97 13.22 -27.39 -8.16
CA GLU A 97 13.23 -26.19 -9.01
C GLU A 97 14.23 -25.14 -8.50
N ALA A 98 14.23 -24.88 -7.19
CA ALA A 98 15.14 -23.90 -6.61
C ALA A 98 16.61 -24.31 -6.72
N GLU A 99 16.91 -25.59 -6.58
CA GLU A 99 18.26 -26.12 -6.79
C GLU A 99 18.72 -25.94 -8.23
N GLU A 100 17.86 -26.29 -9.21
CA GLU A 100 18.16 -26.12 -10.64
C GLU A 100 18.45 -24.65 -10.96
N VAL A 101 17.57 -23.75 -10.50
CA VAL A 101 17.73 -22.31 -10.71
C VAL A 101 18.99 -21.77 -10.02
N ALA A 102 19.26 -22.17 -8.78
CA ALA A 102 20.44 -21.72 -8.04
C ALA A 102 21.73 -22.15 -8.74
N GLN A 103 21.82 -23.40 -9.15
CA GLN A 103 23.00 -23.96 -9.85
C GLN A 103 23.20 -23.25 -11.20
N ALA A 104 22.15 -23.11 -12.01
CA ALA A 104 22.21 -22.39 -13.27
C ALA A 104 22.60 -20.92 -13.11
N HIS A 105 22.21 -20.30 -11.97
CA HIS A 105 22.55 -18.93 -11.61
C HIS A 105 23.97 -18.79 -11.00
N GLY A 106 24.69 -19.90 -10.79
CA GLY A 106 26.07 -19.91 -10.30
C GLY A 106 26.20 -19.84 -8.77
N LEU A 107 25.17 -20.27 -8.03
CA LEU A 107 25.15 -20.19 -6.57
C LEU A 107 25.04 -21.57 -5.92
N PRO A 108 25.63 -21.77 -4.72
CA PRO A 108 25.38 -22.95 -3.92
C PRO A 108 23.93 -23.00 -3.44
N PHE A 109 23.45 -24.22 -3.20
CA PHE A 109 22.10 -24.45 -2.69
C PHE A 109 22.10 -25.44 -1.53
N ASP A 110 21.42 -25.10 -0.44
CA ASP A 110 21.28 -25.99 0.72
C ASP A 110 20.09 -26.95 0.54
N ARG A 111 20.28 -27.95 -0.34
CA ARG A 111 19.26 -28.99 -0.55
C ARG A 111 18.91 -29.73 0.74
N ALA A 112 19.91 -30.01 1.59
CA ALA A 112 19.70 -30.75 2.84
C ALA A 112 18.84 -29.95 3.82
N GLY A 113 19.12 -28.67 4.03
CA GLY A 113 18.32 -27.79 4.88
C GLY A 113 16.88 -27.62 4.40
N TRP A 114 16.67 -27.44 3.09
CA TRP A 114 15.31 -27.34 2.53
C TRP A 114 14.56 -28.67 2.60
N THR A 115 15.23 -29.81 2.36
CA THR A 115 14.63 -31.13 2.52
C THR A 115 14.25 -31.40 3.98
N HIS A 116 15.06 -30.92 4.94
CA HIS A 116 14.74 -31.00 6.37
C HIS A 116 13.45 -30.23 6.68
N ILE A 117 13.27 -29.01 6.16
CA ILE A 117 12.04 -28.22 6.33
C ILE A 117 10.82 -29.01 5.80
N VAL A 118 10.94 -29.62 4.62
CA VAL A 118 9.84 -30.43 4.06
C VAL A 118 9.49 -31.62 4.96
N ASN A 119 10.50 -32.36 5.41
CA ASN A 119 10.31 -33.61 6.13
C ASN A 119 9.96 -33.42 7.60
N ALA A 120 10.62 -32.49 8.32
CA ALA A 120 10.45 -32.28 9.75
C ALA A 120 9.35 -31.28 10.07
N HIS A 121 9.09 -30.30 9.20
CA HIS A 121 8.12 -29.23 9.42
C HIS A 121 6.96 -29.22 8.43
N GLY A 122 6.79 -30.30 7.63
CA GLY A 122 5.72 -30.37 6.63
C GLY A 122 5.78 -29.28 5.58
N GLY A 123 6.98 -28.74 5.33
CA GLY A 123 7.23 -27.64 4.39
C GLY A 123 6.97 -26.24 4.96
N TYR A 124 6.46 -26.09 6.17
CA TYR A 124 6.31 -24.80 6.80
C TYR A 124 7.64 -24.27 7.34
N LEU A 125 7.92 -22.98 7.15
CA LEU A 125 9.16 -22.41 7.61
C LEU A 125 9.21 -22.36 9.14
N PRO A 126 10.23 -22.96 9.79
CA PRO A 126 10.38 -22.93 11.25
C PRO A 126 10.88 -21.55 11.72
N LEU A 127 9.96 -20.60 11.73
CA LEU A 127 10.17 -19.21 12.13
C LEU A 127 9.15 -18.79 13.17
N ARG A 128 9.59 -17.97 14.11
CA ARG A 128 8.73 -17.16 14.99
C ARG A 128 8.87 -15.70 14.61
N ILE A 129 7.73 -15.05 14.34
CA ILE A 129 7.63 -13.63 14.04
C ILE A 129 6.86 -12.95 15.15
N GLU A 130 7.47 -11.92 15.72
CA GLU A 130 6.87 -11.02 16.70
C GLU A 130 6.74 -9.64 16.04
N ALA A 131 5.58 -8.98 16.24
CA ALA A 131 5.31 -7.68 15.64
C ALA A 131 4.51 -6.77 16.57
N LEU A 132 4.58 -5.48 16.30
CA LEU A 132 3.63 -4.50 16.84
C LEU A 132 2.23 -4.73 16.22
N PRO A 133 1.16 -4.24 16.85
CA PRO A 133 -0.15 -4.22 16.24
C PRO A 133 -0.15 -3.43 14.91
N GLU A 134 -0.79 -3.98 13.89
CA GLU A 134 -0.98 -3.25 12.63
C GLU A 134 -1.91 -2.04 12.82
N GLY A 135 -1.64 -0.97 12.10
CA GLY A 135 -2.27 0.33 12.29
C GLY A 135 -1.53 1.24 13.28
N ILE A 136 -0.67 0.69 14.14
CA ILE A 136 0.01 1.49 15.15
C ILE A 136 0.88 2.58 14.52
N LEU A 137 0.80 3.76 15.10
CA LEU A 137 1.67 4.88 14.76
C LEU A 137 2.93 4.83 15.61
N THR A 138 4.09 4.84 14.96
CA THR A 138 5.37 4.75 15.64
C THR A 138 6.40 5.70 15.04
N ARG A 139 7.40 6.05 15.83
CA ARG A 139 8.54 6.87 15.42
C ARG A 139 9.64 6.03 14.78
N ARG A 140 10.55 6.69 14.08
CA ARG A 140 11.78 6.07 13.56
C ARG A 140 12.60 5.44 14.70
N GLY A 141 13.26 4.33 14.36
CA GLY A 141 14.12 3.61 15.29
C GLY A 141 13.40 2.65 16.24
N VAL A 142 12.08 2.49 16.11
CA VAL A 142 11.31 1.48 16.84
C VAL A 142 11.21 0.22 15.99
N PRO A 143 11.60 -0.96 16.50
CA PRO A 143 11.38 -2.23 15.83
C PRO A 143 9.89 -2.50 15.61
N LEU A 144 9.50 -2.74 14.35
CA LEU A 144 8.13 -3.06 13.96
C LEU A 144 7.89 -4.58 14.01
N VAL A 145 8.91 -5.33 13.60
CA VAL A 145 8.89 -6.79 13.47
C VAL A 145 10.23 -7.34 13.98
N GLN A 146 10.19 -8.47 14.66
CA GLN A 146 11.35 -9.28 14.99
C GLN A 146 11.09 -10.72 14.54
N VAL A 147 12.10 -11.38 13.97
CA VAL A 147 12.02 -12.75 13.50
C VAL A 147 13.21 -13.55 13.99
N VAL A 148 12.94 -14.81 14.35
CA VAL A 148 13.96 -15.79 14.76
C VAL A 148 13.56 -17.15 14.24
N ASN A 149 14.54 -17.99 13.87
CA ASN A 149 14.27 -19.41 13.57
C ASN A 149 13.94 -20.18 14.85
N THR A 150 13.07 -21.17 14.73
CA THR A 150 12.64 -22.05 15.85
C THR A 150 13.37 -23.38 15.85
N ASP A 151 13.92 -23.79 14.71
CA ASP A 151 14.74 -24.98 14.56
C ASP A 151 16.21 -24.62 14.40
N PRO A 152 17.13 -25.13 15.27
CA PRO A 152 18.56 -24.89 15.14
C PRO A 152 19.18 -25.36 13.82
N ALA A 153 18.61 -26.33 13.12
CA ALA A 153 19.07 -26.76 11.81
C ALA A 153 18.79 -25.71 10.71
N CYS A 154 17.95 -24.71 11.01
CA CYS A 154 17.48 -23.70 10.04
C CYS A 154 17.94 -22.27 10.40
N TRP A 155 19.12 -22.10 11.03
CA TRP A 155 19.62 -20.77 11.48
C TRP A 155 19.72 -19.75 10.34
N TRP A 156 20.01 -20.20 9.12
CA TRP A 156 20.17 -19.39 7.92
C TRP A 156 18.86 -18.79 7.41
N LEU A 157 17.73 -19.36 7.80
CA LEU A 157 16.39 -19.04 7.26
C LEU A 157 15.99 -17.59 7.54
N THR A 158 16.40 -17.05 8.69
CA THR A 158 16.12 -15.64 9.05
C THR A 158 16.73 -14.66 8.05
N SER A 159 17.94 -14.96 7.55
CA SER A 159 18.55 -14.15 6.50
C SER A 159 17.87 -14.37 5.14
N HIS A 160 17.47 -15.60 4.85
CA HIS A 160 16.82 -15.95 3.59
C HIS A 160 15.50 -15.21 3.39
N ILE A 161 14.65 -15.12 4.44
CA ILE A 161 13.33 -14.49 4.37
C ILE A 161 13.38 -12.95 4.31
N GLU A 162 14.54 -12.31 4.56
CA GLU A 162 14.65 -10.84 4.67
C GLU A 162 14.02 -10.11 3.50
N THR A 163 14.30 -10.52 2.25
CA THR A 163 13.84 -9.83 1.05
C THR A 163 12.31 -9.81 0.97
N ALA A 164 11.68 -10.95 1.19
CA ALA A 164 10.23 -11.07 1.15
C ALA A 164 9.56 -10.35 2.33
N LEU A 165 10.07 -10.57 3.54
CA LEU A 165 9.52 -9.99 4.76
C LEU A 165 9.68 -8.46 4.80
N LEU A 166 10.84 -7.94 4.37
CA LEU A 166 11.07 -6.49 4.31
C LEU A 166 10.13 -5.83 3.30
N ARG A 167 9.95 -6.45 2.10
CA ARG A 167 9.03 -5.96 1.07
C ARG A 167 7.59 -5.93 1.57
N ALA A 168 7.17 -6.95 2.30
CA ALA A 168 5.85 -7.06 2.89
C ALA A 168 5.53 -5.94 3.91
N VAL A 169 6.56 -5.37 4.53
CA VAL A 169 6.42 -4.32 5.56
C VAL A 169 6.60 -2.92 4.98
N TRP A 170 7.68 -2.68 4.20
CA TRP A 170 8.02 -1.30 3.84
C TRP A 170 7.00 -0.65 2.90
N TYR A 171 6.50 -1.40 1.89
CA TYR A 171 5.62 -0.81 0.88
C TYR A 171 4.26 -0.40 1.46
N PRO A 172 3.48 -1.30 2.07
CA PRO A 172 2.17 -0.92 2.61
C PRO A 172 2.28 0.09 3.76
N SER A 173 3.31 -0.01 4.62
CA SER A 173 3.52 0.97 5.68
C SER A 173 3.86 2.35 5.12
N SER A 174 4.63 2.43 4.03
CA SER A 174 4.93 3.72 3.38
C SER A 174 3.69 4.34 2.76
N VAL A 175 2.84 3.53 2.10
CA VAL A 175 1.56 3.99 1.54
C VAL A 175 0.65 4.49 2.66
N ALA A 176 0.40 3.69 3.71
CA ALA A 176 -0.45 4.07 4.83
C ALA A 176 0.04 5.37 5.50
N SER A 177 1.36 5.52 5.67
CA SER A 177 1.97 6.72 6.27
C SER A 177 1.79 7.96 5.41
N ASN A 178 1.93 7.86 4.07
CA ASN A 178 1.69 8.98 3.17
C ASN A 178 0.21 9.36 3.12
N VAL A 179 -0.68 8.36 3.07
CA VAL A 179 -2.13 8.60 3.11
C VAL A 179 -2.55 9.27 4.43
N ARG A 180 -1.91 8.92 5.55
CA ARG A 180 -2.12 9.61 6.83
C ARG A 180 -1.77 11.10 6.76
N LYS A 181 -0.67 11.47 6.08
CA LYS A 181 -0.32 12.89 5.88
C LYS A 181 -1.40 13.63 5.11
N VAL A 182 -1.94 13.01 4.05
CA VAL A 182 -3.07 13.57 3.29
C VAL A 182 -4.30 13.73 4.20
N LYS A 183 -4.60 12.72 5.02
CA LYS A 183 -5.72 12.77 5.98
C LYS A 183 -5.59 13.93 6.95
N LEU A 184 -4.41 14.16 7.51
CA LEU A 184 -4.17 15.25 8.46
C LEU A 184 -4.37 16.63 7.80
N ALA A 185 -3.88 16.81 6.58
CA ALA A 185 -4.06 18.06 5.84
C ALA A 185 -5.53 18.33 5.48
N LEU A 186 -6.26 17.30 5.05
CA LEU A 186 -7.70 17.41 4.78
C LEU A 186 -8.50 17.68 6.06
N ARG A 187 -8.17 17.00 7.15
CA ARG A 187 -8.80 17.24 8.47
C ARG A 187 -8.65 18.69 8.88
N ASP A 188 -7.43 19.22 8.86
CA ASP A 188 -7.12 20.59 9.23
C ASP A 188 -7.92 21.62 8.40
N ALA A 189 -8.01 21.44 7.08
CA ALA A 189 -8.81 22.31 6.22
C ALA A 189 -10.33 22.19 6.49
N LEU A 190 -10.84 20.98 6.71
CA LEU A 190 -12.24 20.76 7.05
C LEU A 190 -12.58 21.32 8.44
N GLU A 191 -11.69 21.14 9.43
CA GLU A 191 -11.87 21.70 10.77
C GLU A 191 -11.96 23.23 10.75
N ARG A 192 -11.23 23.90 9.86
CA ARG A 192 -11.34 25.37 9.70
C ARG A 192 -12.61 25.79 8.98
N THR A 193 -13.06 25.03 7.96
CA THR A 193 -14.00 25.56 6.96
C THR A 193 -15.34 24.83 6.87
N ALA A 194 -15.48 23.61 7.40
CA ALA A 194 -16.70 22.81 7.30
C ALA A 194 -17.40 22.64 8.65
N ASP A 195 -18.72 22.48 8.63
CA ASP A 195 -19.53 22.32 9.84
C ASP A 195 -19.35 20.93 10.51
N GLU A 196 -19.15 19.88 9.71
CA GLU A 196 -19.09 18.49 10.17
C GLU A 196 -17.83 17.78 9.61
N PRO A 197 -16.61 18.18 10.03
CA PRO A 197 -15.37 17.71 9.46
C PRO A 197 -15.18 16.19 9.56
N GLU A 198 -15.50 15.59 10.71
CA GLU A 198 -15.28 14.16 10.94
C GLU A 198 -16.22 13.26 10.11
N LEU A 199 -17.44 13.74 9.81
CA LEU A 199 -18.40 13.03 8.95
C LEU A 199 -17.92 13.04 7.49
N LEU A 200 -17.34 14.16 7.06
CA LEU A 200 -16.92 14.38 5.69
C LEU A 200 -15.59 13.71 5.36
N LEU A 201 -14.63 13.77 6.27
CA LEU A 201 -13.23 13.37 6.06
C LEU A 201 -13.05 11.98 5.44
N PRO A 202 -13.74 10.90 5.87
CA PRO A 202 -13.48 9.56 5.36
C PRO A 202 -13.68 9.38 3.84
N SER A 203 -14.47 10.24 3.20
CA SER A 203 -14.79 10.17 1.77
C SER A 203 -14.06 11.22 0.91
N ARG A 204 -13.16 12.04 1.49
CA ARG A 204 -12.55 13.17 0.77
C ARG A 204 -11.32 12.83 -0.05
N LEU A 205 -10.80 11.60 0.06
CA LEU A 205 -9.75 11.10 -0.81
C LEU A 205 -10.16 9.75 -1.39
N LEU A 206 -10.09 9.64 -2.71
CA LEU A 206 -10.28 8.39 -3.45
C LEU A 206 -8.93 7.87 -3.95
N ASP A 207 -8.75 6.56 -3.91
CA ASP A 207 -7.62 5.89 -4.52
C ASP A 207 -7.94 5.52 -5.99
N TYR A 208 -7.23 6.16 -6.94
CA TYR A 208 -7.25 5.88 -8.38
C TYR A 208 -5.96 5.21 -8.84
N GLY A 209 -5.23 4.58 -7.92
CA GLY A 209 -3.85 4.13 -8.13
C GLY A 209 -3.68 2.77 -8.79
N ALA A 210 -4.74 1.98 -8.99
CA ALA A 210 -4.65 0.61 -9.50
C ALA A 210 -3.83 0.49 -10.79
N ARG A 211 -4.05 1.40 -11.77
CA ARG A 211 -3.33 1.40 -13.05
C ARG A 211 -1.91 1.97 -12.96
N GLY A 212 -1.55 2.63 -11.85
CA GLY A 212 -0.27 3.31 -11.68
C GLY A 212 0.84 2.42 -11.11
N VAL A 213 0.52 1.25 -10.57
CA VAL A 213 1.50 0.30 -10.00
C VAL A 213 1.87 -0.81 -10.99
N GLY A 214 2.95 -1.52 -10.71
CA GLY A 214 3.54 -2.50 -11.63
C GLY A 214 2.92 -3.90 -11.59
N ALA A 215 2.05 -4.20 -10.60
CA ALA A 215 1.47 -5.52 -10.44
C ALA A 215 0.10 -5.46 -9.75
N PHE A 216 -0.76 -6.44 -10.01
CA PHE A 216 -2.08 -6.56 -9.39
C PHE A 216 -2.00 -6.68 -7.87
N GLU A 217 -1.04 -7.46 -7.36
CA GLU A 217 -0.79 -7.61 -5.93
C GLU A 217 -0.35 -6.30 -5.28
N GLN A 218 0.48 -5.53 -5.98
CA GLN A 218 0.90 -4.21 -5.50
C GLN A 218 -0.30 -3.26 -5.40
N ALA A 219 -1.22 -3.28 -6.38
CA ALA A 219 -2.47 -2.53 -6.30
C ALA A 219 -3.32 -2.98 -5.11
N GLY A 220 -3.42 -4.29 -4.87
CA GLY A 220 -4.16 -4.86 -3.74
C GLY A 220 -3.59 -4.43 -2.39
N ILE A 221 -2.30 -4.58 -2.20
CA ILE A 221 -1.59 -4.24 -0.95
C ILE A 221 -1.64 -2.73 -0.70
N GLY A 222 -1.32 -1.92 -1.72
CA GLY A 222 -1.34 -0.46 -1.61
C GLY A 222 -2.74 0.10 -1.41
N GLY A 223 -3.73 -0.43 -2.15
CA GLY A 223 -5.13 -0.04 -1.99
C GLY A 223 -5.68 -0.39 -0.60
N ALA A 224 -5.33 -1.54 -0.03
CA ALA A 224 -5.69 -1.86 1.35
C ALA A 224 -5.03 -0.90 2.35
N ALA A 225 -3.77 -0.50 2.12
CA ALA A 225 -3.08 0.48 2.95
C ALA A 225 -3.74 1.88 2.89
N HIS A 226 -4.24 2.31 1.72
CA HIS A 226 -5.06 3.52 1.60
C HIS A 226 -6.33 3.42 2.44
N LEU A 227 -7.02 2.28 2.38
CA LEU A 227 -8.27 2.05 3.09
C LEU A 227 -8.13 2.04 4.62
N VAL A 228 -6.93 2.01 5.17
CA VAL A 228 -6.70 2.21 6.62
C VAL A 228 -7.22 3.59 7.07
N HIS A 229 -7.14 4.60 6.21
CA HIS A 229 -7.44 5.99 6.57
C HIS A 229 -8.67 6.57 5.87
N PHE A 230 -9.05 6.06 4.70
CA PHE A 230 -10.17 6.55 3.91
C PHE A 230 -11.09 5.42 3.49
N THR A 231 -12.26 5.77 2.98
CA THR A 231 -13.27 4.81 2.48
C THR A 231 -13.48 4.92 0.97
N GLY A 232 -13.02 5.99 0.32
CA GLY A 232 -13.16 6.19 -1.11
C GLY A 232 -12.09 5.44 -1.90
N THR A 233 -12.46 4.63 -2.89
CA THR A 233 -11.51 3.89 -3.73
C THR A 233 -12.15 3.35 -5.01
N ASP A 234 -11.41 3.41 -6.12
CA ASP A 234 -11.69 2.67 -7.36
C ASP A 234 -10.75 1.46 -7.51
N THR A 235 -9.82 1.27 -6.57
CA THR A 235 -8.89 0.13 -6.55
C THR A 235 -9.57 -1.10 -5.94
N LEU A 236 -10.33 -1.85 -6.75
CA LEU A 236 -11.06 -3.04 -6.31
C LEU A 236 -10.17 -4.10 -5.67
N SER A 237 -8.94 -4.27 -6.15
CA SER A 237 -7.97 -5.21 -5.56
C SER A 237 -7.65 -4.86 -4.09
N GLY A 238 -7.64 -3.57 -3.71
CA GLY A 238 -7.49 -3.14 -2.32
C GLY A 238 -8.66 -3.56 -1.43
N VAL A 239 -9.90 -3.44 -1.94
CA VAL A 239 -11.11 -3.92 -1.26
C VAL A 239 -11.05 -5.43 -1.06
N LEU A 240 -10.66 -6.18 -2.11
CA LEU A 240 -10.51 -7.65 -2.04
C LEU A 240 -9.43 -8.06 -1.03
N THR A 241 -8.30 -7.37 -1.00
CA THR A 241 -7.21 -7.63 -0.04
C THR A 241 -7.67 -7.39 1.40
N ALA A 242 -8.35 -6.26 1.67
CA ALA A 242 -8.92 -6.00 2.99
C ALA A 242 -9.95 -7.06 3.40
N ARG A 243 -10.78 -7.52 2.46
CA ARG A 243 -11.76 -8.59 2.70
C ARG A 243 -11.08 -9.93 3.01
N ARG A 244 -10.13 -10.34 2.18
CA ARG A 244 -9.49 -11.66 2.28
C ARG A 244 -8.55 -11.74 3.48
N CYS A 245 -7.72 -10.72 3.69
CA CYS A 245 -6.67 -10.78 4.69
C CYS A 245 -7.09 -10.26 6.07
N TYR A 246 -8.11 -9.38 6.14
CA TYR A 246 -8.54 -8.74 7.39
C TYR A 246 -10.03 -8.91 7.69
N GLY A 247 -10.75 -9.74 6.95
CA GLY A 247 -12.15 -10.06 7.20
C GLY A 247 -13.14 -8.89 6.99
N ALA A 248 -12.73 -7.80 6.35
CA ALA A 248 -13.62 -6.67 6.11
C ALA A 248 -14.73 -7.02 5.12
N ALA A 249 -15.99 -6.93 5.52
CA ALA A 249 -17.11 -7.15 4.62
C ALA A 249 -17.08 -6.17 3.44
N MET A 250 -16.86 -4.88 3.73
CA MET A 250 -16.70 -3.80 2.76
C MET A 250 -15.84 -2.68 3.35
N ALA A 251 -14.55 -2.65 3.01
CA ALA A 251 -13.61 -1.65 3.53
C ALA A 251 -13.69 -0.32 2.79
N GLY A 252 -14.11 -0.31 1.53
CA GLY A 252 -14.14 0.88 0.69
C GLY A 252 -15.33 0.93 -0.23
N ARG A 253 -15.65 2.13 -0.73
CA ARG A 253 -16.76 2.40 -1.64
C ARG A 253 -16.31 3.34 -2.75
N SER A 254 -17.02 3.30 -3.87
CA SER A 254 -16.90 4.25 -4.97
C SER A 254 -18.29 4.76 -5.36
N MET A 255 -18.33 5.61 -6.36
CA MET A 255 -19.53 6.09 -7.03
C MET A 255 -19.40 5.85 -8.54
N PRO A 256 -20.50 5.75 -9.29
CA PRO A 256 -20.44 5.74 -10.74
C PRO A 256 -19.65 6.95 -11.25
N ALA A 257 -18.69 6.73 -12.13
CA ALA A 257 -17.85 7.78 -12.68
C ALA A 257 -17.62 7.57 -14.17
N SER A 258 -17.61 8.65 -14.95
CA SER A 258 -17.24 8.59 -16.36
C SER A 258 -15.73 8.69 -16.55
N GLU A 259 -15.26 8.18 -17.69
CA GLU A 259 -13.94 8.50 -18.25
C GLU A 259 -14.09 9.19 -19.61
N HIS A 260 -13.00 9.72 -20.18
CA HIS A 260 -13.08 10.44 -21.46
C HIS A 260 -13.70 9.59 -22.57
N SER A 261 -13.35 8.32 -22.70
CA SER A 261 -13.90 7.44 -23.75
C SER A 261 -15.42 7.34 -23.70
N THR A 262 -16.03 7.31 -22.51
CA THR A 262 -17.48 7.20 -22.34
C THR A 262 -18.21 8.51 -22.63
N MET A 263 -17.51 9.64 -22.60
CA MET A 263 -18.03 10.95 -22.96
C MET A 263 -17.79 11.26 -24.45
N THR A 264 -16.53 11.13 -24.90
CA THR A 264 -16.14 11.48 -26.29
C THR A 264 -16.73 10.55 -27.34
N ALA A 265 -17.13 9.32 -26.98
CA ALA A 265 -17.84 8.40 -27.87
C ALA A 265 -19.19 8.97 -28.37
N TRP A 266 -19.75 9.97 -27.71
CA TRP A 266 -20.98 10.65 -28.15
C TRP A 266 -20.71 11.69 -29.25
N GLY A 267 -19.48 12.15 -29.42
CA GLY A 267 -19.11 13.27 -30.30
C GLY A 267 -19.22 14.63 -29.59
N GLY A 268 -18.43 15.61 -30.05
CA GLY A 268 -18.36 16.92 -29.41
C GLY A 268 -19.65 17.73 -29.48
N ASP A 269 -20.43 17.56 -30.54
CA ASP A 269 -21.71 18.18 -30.74
C ASP A 269 -22.82 17.58 -29.82
N ARG A 270 -22.58 16.41 -29.24
CA ARG A 270 -23.49 15.70 -28.36
C ARG A 270 -22.97 15.56 -26.90
N GLU A 271 -22.03 16.39 -26.49
CA GLU A 271 -21.50 16.37 -25.12
C GLU A 271 -22.61 16.58 -24.08
N ALA A 272 -23.56 17.46 -24.35
CA ALA A 272 -24.71 17.69 -23.48
C ALA A 272 -25.59 16.43 -23.32
N ASP A 273 -25.76 15.63 -24.39
CA ASP A 273 -26.52 14.37 -24.34
C ASP A 273 -25.78 13.34 -23.47
N ALA A 274 -24.44 13.27 -23.56
CA ALA A 274 -23.61 12.40 -22.73
C ALA A 274 -23.80 12.72 -21.24
N TYR A 275 -23.76 14.00 -20.88
CA TYR A 275 -23.98 14.44 -19.49
C TYR A 275 -25.42 14.20 -19.01
N ALA A 276 -26.41 14.46 -19.85
CA ALA A 276 -27.82 14.15 -19.55
C ALA A 276 -28.05 12.65 -19.32
N ASN A 277 -27.38 11.80 -20.10
CA ASN A 277 -27.40 10.35 -19.90
C ASN A 277 -26.82 9.97 -18.53
N MET A 278 -25.69 10.56 -18.11
CA MET A 278 -25.10 10.33 -16.79
C MET A 278 -26.08 10.69 -15.67
N VAL A 279 -26.72 11.86 -15.75
CA VAL A 279 -27.75 12.28 -14.78
C VAL A 279 -28.89 11.26 -14.75
N SER A 280 -29.46 10.92 -15.90
CA SER A 280 -30.59 9.98 -16.02
C SER A 280 -30.28 8.60 -15.44
N ARG A 281 -29.09 8.06 -15.72
CA ARG A 281 -28.71 6.71 -15.32
C ARG A 281 -28.30 6.62 -13.86
N PHE A 282 -27.59 7.63 -13.33
CA PHE A 282 -26.89 7.52 -12.05
C PHE A 282 -27.43 8.41 -10.94
N ALA A 283 -28.41 9.29 -11.20
CA ALA A 283 -29.07 10.01 -10.11
C ALA A 283 -29.64 9.08 -9.01
N PRO A 284 -30.22 7.90 -9.33
CA PRO A 284 -30.68 6.97 -8.29
C PRO A 284 -29.57 6.47 -7.35
N SER A 285 -28.29 6.56 -7.72
CA SER A 285 -27.15 6.22 -6.84
C SER A 285 -26.87 7.28 -5.79
N GLY A 286 -27.52 8.44 -5.84
CA GLY A 286 -27.34 9.56 -4.91
C GLY A 286 -26.11 10.43 -5.19
N ALA A 287 -25.07 9.88 -5.81
CA ALA A 287 -23.87 10.63 -6.22
C ALA A 287 -23.20 9.94 -7.42
N PHE A 288 -22.62 10.74 -8.32
CA PHE A 288 -21.81 10.25 -9.45
C PHE A 288 -20.86 11.35 -9.94
N ALA A 289 -19.76 10.94 -10.61
CA ALA A 289 -18.74 11.86 -11.11
C ALA A 289 -18.73 11.89 -12.65
N VAL A 290 -18.53 13.07 -13.24
CA VAL A 290 -18.48 13.25 -14.69
C VAL A 290 -17.25 14.05 -15.06
N VAL A 291 -16.37 13.43 -15.88
CA VAL A 291 -15.26 14.15 -16.52
C VAL A 291 -15.84 15.14 -17.51
N SER A 292 -15.44 16.41 -17.38
CA SER A 292 -16.13 17.52 -18.04
C SER A 292 -15.21 18.43 -18.84
N ASP A 293 -13.98 18.00 -19.09
CA ASP A 293 -12.96 18.73 -19.84
C ASP A 293 -12.59 18.08 -21.18
N SER A 294 -13.49 17.21 -21.68
CA SER A 294 -13.22 16.52 -22.96
C SER A 294 -12.96 17.48 -24.13
N TYR A 295 -13.53 18.67 -24.08
CA TYR A 295 -13.36 19.71 -25.10
C TYR A 295 -13.03 21.07 -24.46
N ASP A 296 -13.93 21.66 -23.67
CA ASP A 296 -13.74 22.94 -22.96
C ASP A 296 -14.45 22.91 -21.61
N ILE A 297 -13.68 22.85 -20.54
CA ILE A 297 -14.20 22.80 -19.17
C ILE A 297 -15.04 24.02 -18.82
N ASN A 298 -14.68 25.23 -19.32
CA ASN A 298 -15.43 26.46 -19.02
C ASN A 298 -16.78 26.44 -19.71
N GLN A 299 -16.85 25.98 -20.96
CA GLN A 299 -18.11 25.80 -21.67
C GLN A 299 -18.95 24.70 -21.03
N ALA A 300 -18.34 23.57 -20.68
CA ALA A 300 -19.04 22.46 -20.02
C ALA A 300 -19.68 22.94 -18.71
N VAL A 301 -18.94 23.62 -17.84
CA VAL A 301 -19.45 24.08 -16.54
C VAL A 301 -20.44 25.22 -16.69
N SER A 302 -20.11 26.27 -17.44
CA SER A 302 -20.93 27.48 -17.51
C SER A 302 -22.16 27.33 -18.38
N PHE A 303 -22.10 26.53 -19.46
CA PHE A 303 -23.19 26.44 -20.43
C PHE A 303 -23.92 25.09 -20.34
N ILE A 304 -23.24 23.96 -20.45
CA ILE A 304 -23.92 22.66 -20.45
C ILE A 304 -24.50 22.37 -19.04
N TRP A 305 -23.64 22.30 -18.02
CA TRP A 305 -24.09 22.04 -16.65
C TRP A 305 -24.90 23.20 -16.09
N GLY A 306 -24.37 24.44 -16.24
CA GLY A 306 -24.89 25.64 -15.58
C GLY A 306 -26.10 26.28 -16.25
N LYS A 307 -26.46 25.87 -17.48
CA LYS A 307 -27.62 26.42 -18.20
C LYS A 307 -28.49 25.33 -18.79
N GLN A 308 -27.98 24.46 -19.69
CA GLN A 308 -28.79 23.47 -20.37
C GLN A 308 -29.33 22.40 -19.42
N LEU A 309 -28.52 21.86 -18.54
CA LEU A 309 -28.87 20.78 -17.62
C LEU A 309 -29.13 21.22 -16.19
N ARG A 310 -29.05 22.53 -15.89
CA ARG A 310 -29.14 23.05 -14.52
C ARG A 310 -30.40 22.57 -13.79
N ASP A 311 -31.54 22.74 -14.39
CA ASP A 311 -32.81 22.39 -13.75
C ASP A 311 -32.98 20.86 -13.63
N THR A 312 -32.48 20.10 -14.62
CA THR A 312 -32.42 18.63 -14.57
C THR A 312 -31.55 18.15 -13.40
N VAL A 313 -30.36 18.74 -13.24
CA VAL A 313 -29.43 18.41 -12.14
C VAL A 313 -30.05 18.75 -10.77
N LYS A 314 -30.69 19.92 -10.65
CA LYS A 314 -31.37 20.30 -9.41
C LYS A 314 -32.55 19.39 -9.07
N ALA A 315 -33.30 18.95 -10.06
CA ALA A 315 -34.43 18.06 -9.88
C ALA A 315 -34.03 16.60 -9.62
N ALA A 316 -32.81 16.19 -9.99
CA ALA A 316 -32.34 14.81 -9.91
C ALA A 316 -32.20 14.27 -8.47
N GLY A 317 -32.12 15.14 -7.46
CA GLY A 317 -31.98 14.74 -6.05
C GLY A 317 -30.63 14.12 -5.67
N ALA A 318 -29.67 14.14 -6.59
CA ALA A 318 -28.33 13.57 -6.47
C ALA A 318 -27.25 14.65 -6.49
N THR A 319 -26.02 14.28 -6.13
CA THR A 319 -24.85 15.14 -6.25
C THR A 319 -24.01 14.74 -7.46
N VAL A 320 -23.84 15.67 -8.40
CA VAL A 320 -22.90 15.51 -9.53
C VAL A 320 -21.54 16.05 -9.13
N TYR A 321 -20.53 15.22 -9.21
CA TYR A 321 -19.14 15.63 -9.04
C TYR A 321 -18.56 15.98 -10.41
N ILE A 322 -18.32 17.26 -10.66
CA ILE A 322 -17.70 17.77 -11.89
C ILE A 322 -16.20 17.51 -11.77
N ARG A 323 -15.62 16.81 -12.76
CA ARG A 323 -14.21 16.45 -12.79
C ARG A 323 -13.47 17.19 -13.90
N PRO A 324 -12.68 18.23 -13.61
CA PRO A 324 -11.62 18.68 -14.50
C PRO A 324 -10.46 17.67 -14.45
N ASP A 325 -9.94 17.27 -15.60
CA ASP A 325 -8.87 16.25 -15.72
C ASP A 325 -7.67 16.81 -16.52
N SER A 326 -7.68 18.11 -16.80
CA SER A 326 -6.65 18.85 -17.53
C SER A 326 -6.60 20.31 -17.12
N GLY A 327 -5.58 21.05 -17.61
CA GLY A 327 -5.35 22.44 -17.29
C GLY A 327 -4.40 22.59 -16.09
N ASP A 328 -4.39 23.77 -15.47
CA ASP A 328 -3.61 24.00 -14.25
C ASP A 328 -4.22 23.20 -13.08
N PRO A 329 -3.48 22.27 -12.47
CA PRO A 329 -4.04 21.37 -11.47
C PRO A 329 -4.53 22.09 -10.20
N ILE A 330 -4.10 23.32 -9.95
CA ILE A 330 -4.45 24.13 -8.77
C ILE A 330 -5.55 25.12 -9.11
N GLU A 331 -5.39 25.87 -10.21
CA GLU A 331 -6.32 26.95 -10.56
C GLU A 331 -7.63 26.42 -11.15
N THR A 332 -7.57 25.43 -12.03
CA THR A 332 -8.76 24.93 -12.74
C THR A 332 -9.87 24.45 -11.78
N PRO A 333 -9.60 23.59 -10.76
CA PRO A 333 -10.65 23.16 -9.86
C PRO A 333 -11.23 24.30 -9.03
N VAL A 334 -10.45 25.31 -8.66
CA VAL A 334 -10.92 26.50 -7.93
C VAL A 334 -11.85 27.33 -8.82
N GLN A 335 -11.49 27.56 -10.08
CA GLN A 335 -12.33 28.24 -11.06
C GLN A 335 -13.65 27.49 -11.30
N VAL A 336 -13.62 26.16 -11.37
CA VAL A 336 -14.83 25.35 -11.50
C VAL A 336 -15.75 25.55 -10.29
N VAL A 337 -15.22 25.58 -9.06
CA VAL A 337 -16.03 25.88 -7.86
C VAL A 337 -16.69 27.27 -7.97
N GLN A 338 -15.95 28.30 -8.40
CA GLN A 338 -16.48 29.66 -8.56
C GLN A 338 -17.56 29.73 -9.66
N GLN A 339 -17.38 29.03 -10.78
CA GLN A 339 -18.37 28.96 -11.86
C GLN A 339 -19.64 28.23 -11.40
N LEU A 340 -19.49 27.16 -10.63
CA LEU A 340 -20.64 26.42 -10.06
C LEU A 340 -21.39 27.27 -9.03
N ASP A 341 -20.72 28.06 -8.21
CA ASP A 341 -21.36 29.05 -7.31
C ASP A 341 -22.20 30.03 -8.12
N TYR A 342 -21.61 30.62 -9.16
CA TYR A 342 -22.32 31.56 -10.02
C TYR A 342 -23.57 30.94 -10.71
N ARG A 343 -23.51 29.65 -11.07
CA ARG A 343 -24.58 28.97 -11.84
C ARG A 343 -25.63 28.32 -10.94
N PHE A 344 -25.23 27.67 -9.85
CA PHE A 344 -26.09 26.89 -8.97
C PHE A 344 -26.39 27.58 -7.66
N GLY A 345 -25.51 28.50 -7.24
CA GLY A 345 -25.55 29.18 -5.98
C GLY A 345 -24.79 28.45 -4.87
N ALA A 346 -24.50 29.15 -3.82
CA ALA A 346 -23.91 28.64 -2.59
C ALA A 346 -24.61 29.25 -1.36
N ALA A 347 -24.61 28.51 -0.25
CA ALA A 347 -25.05 28.97 1.03
C ALA A 347 -23.87 29.12 2.01
N GLN A 348 -23.93 30.05 2.94
CA GLN A 348 -22.93 30.11 4.00
C GLN A 348 -23.23 29.07 5.08
N ASN A 349 -22.21 28.34 5.48
CA ASN A 349 -22.27 27.44 6.63
C ASN A 349 -22.11 28.20 7.95
N ARG A 350 -22.17 27.52 9.09
CA ARG A 350 -22.06 28.14 10.44
C ARG A 350 -20.72 28.84 10.70
N LYS A 351 -19.66 28.44 9.94
CA LYS A 351 -18.33 29.07 10.02
C LYS A 351 -18.14 30.23 9.05
N GLY A 352 -19.19 30.60 8.28
CA GLY A 352 -19.15 31.70 7.31
C GLY A 352 -18.59 31.37 5.95
N PHE A 353 -18.24 30.09 5.67
CA PHE A 353 -17.73 29.66 4.37
C PHE A 353 -18.86 29.25 3.43
N LYS A 354 -18.65 29.52 2.15
CA LYS A 354 -19.58 29.12 1.08
C LYS A 354 -19.54 27.63 0.82
N VAL A 355 -20.70 27.01 0.79
CA VAL A 355 -20.94 25.63 0.38
C VAL A 355 -21.86 25.64 -0.83
N LEU A 356 -21.42 25.05 -1.94
CA LEU A 356 -22.20 24.95 -3.17
C LEU A 356 -23.54 24.27 -2.93
N ASP A 357 -24.52 24.56 -3.79
CA ASP A 357 -25.77 23.79 -3.82
C ASP A 357 -25.46 22.29 -3.75
N ARG A 358 -26.27 21.55 -2.97
CA ARG A 358 -26.05 20.13 -2.70
C ARG A 358 -25.95 19.27 -3.97
N CYS A 359 -26.52 19.76 -5.07
CA CYS A 359 -26.56 18.99 -6.32
C CYS A 359 -25.22 18.98 -7.09
N VAL A 360 -24.23 19.81 -6.70
CA VAL A 360 -22.94 19.90 -7.39
C VAL A 360 -21.76 19.95 -6.42
N ARG A 361 -20.68 19.25 -6.76
CA ARG A 361 -19.36 19.26 -6.10
C ARG A 361 -18.27 19.13 -7.15
N VAL A 362 -17.03 19.29 -6.73
CA VAL A 362 -15.87 19.13 -7.61
C VAL A 362 -14.99 17.98 -7.11
N ILE A 363 -14.47 17.17 -8.04
CA ILE A 363 -13.47 16.16 -7.74
C ILE A 363 -12.22 16.43 -8.59
N GLN A 364 -11.08 16.65 -7.93
CA GLN A 364 -9.79 16.85 -8.58
C GLN A 364 -8.96 15.57 -8.51
N GLY A 365 -8.55 15.02 -9.66
CA GLY A 365 -7.85 13.73 -9.74
C GLY A 365 -6.67 13.70 -10.70
N ASP A 366 -6.38 14.80 -11.40
CA ASP A 366 -5.29 14.83 -12.38
C ASP A 366 -3.93 15.07 -11.72
N GLY A 367 -3.18 13.97 -11.53
CA GLY A 367 -1.75 13.99 -11.22
C GLY A 367 -1.30 14.70 -9.94
N ILE A 368 -2.22 15.09 -9.06
CA ILE A 368 -1.97 15.95 -7.91
C ILE A 368 -1.13 15.27 -6.82
N THR A 369 -0.36 16.10 -6.12
CA THR A 369 0.41 15.75 -4.92
C THR A 369 -0.25 16.32 -3.66
N LEU A 370 0.28 15.96 -2.48
CA LEU A 370 -0.13 16.60 -1.21
C LEU A 370 0.10 18.11 -1.22
N ALA A 371 1.18 18.59 -1.87
CA ALA A 371 1.48 20.01 -1.96
C ALA A 371 0.44 20.76 -2.82
N ASP A 372 0.04 20.17 -3.95
CA ASP A 372 -0.97 20.75 -4.84
C ASP A 372 -2.34 20.78 -4.14
N MET A 373 -2.70 19.69 -3.45
CA MET A 373 -3.93 19.63 -2.65
C MET A 373 -3.98 20.75 -1.60
N ASN A 374 -2.88 20.99 -0.88
CA ASN A 374 -2.81 22.08 0.10
C ASN A 374 -2.98 23.46 -0.56
N GLN A 375 -2.41 23.66 -1.72
CA GLN A 375 -2.57 24.92 -2.47
C GLN A 375 -4.03 25.13 -2.91
N ILE A 376 -4.69 24.10 -3.43
CA ILE A 376 -6.13 24.14 -3.78
C ILE A 376 -6.97 24.50 -2.56
N LEU A 377 -6.77 23.81 -1.44
CA LEU A 377 -7.52 24.03 -0.19
C LEU A 377 -7.31 25.45 0.34
N ASN A 378 -6.07 25.95 0.35
CA ASN A 378 -5.76 27.33 0.78
C ASN A 378 -6.38 28.38 -0.12
N ARG A 379 -6.45 28.16 -1.44
CA ARG A 379 -7.12 29.07 -2.37
C ARG A 379 -8.62 29.08 -2.20
N LEU A 380 -9.25 27.89 -2.02
CA LEU A 380 -10.68 27.83 -1.73
C LEU A 380 -11.01 28.60 -0.45
N GLU A 381 -10.24 28.41 0.61
CA GLU A 381 -10.40 29.13 1.88
C GLU A 381 -10.24 30.64 1.70
N ALA A 382 -9.22 31.08 0.94
CA ALA A 382 -8.98 32.51 0.64
C ALA A 382 -10.14 33.15 -0.14
N PHE A 383 -10.85 32.40 -1.00
CA PHE A 383 -12.05 32.85 -1.69
C PHE A 383 -13.34 32.66 -0.88
N GLY A 384 -13.23 32.22 0.38
CA GLY A 384 -14.36 32.03 1.28
C GLY A 384 -15.17 30.77 1.03
N TYR A 385 -14.61 29.75 0.36
CA TYR A 385 -15.25 28.45 0.15
C TYR A 385 -14.81 27.42 1.18
N SER A 386 -15.77 26.62 1.65
CA SER A 386 -15.49 25.45 2.48
C SER A 386 -14.75 24.36 1.67
N ALA A 387 -13.80 23.69 2.34
CA ALA A 387 -13.11 22.51 1.80
C ALA A 387 -14.07 21.35 1.42
N GLU A 388 -15.30 21.33 1.99
CA GLU A 388 -16.31 20.33 1.67
C GLU A 388 -16.81 20.36 0.22
N ASN A 389 -16.56 21.46 -0.51
CA ASN A 389 -16.89 21.56 -1.94
C ASN A 389 -16.00 20.69 -2.82
N MET A 390 -14.86 20.22 -2.28
CA MET A 390 -13.85 19.47 -3.01
C MET A 390 -13.70 18.05 -2.48
N THR A 391 -13.56 17.12 -3.40
CA THR A 391 -13.05 15.77 -3.17
C THR A 391 -11.81 15.57 -4.02
N PHE A 392 -10.88 14.79 -3.55
CA PHE A 392 -9.63 14.51 -4.26
C PHE A 392 -9.55 13.04 -4.66
N ALA A 393 -8.90 12.77 -5.78
CA ALA A 393 -8.52 11.43 -6.20
C ALA A 393 -7.02 11.43 -6.50
N MET A 394 -6.30 10.49 -5.93
CA MET A 394 -4.87 10.34 -6.15
C MET A 394 -4.59 8.93 -6.65
N GLY A 395 -3.81 8.83 -7.74
CA GLY A 395 -3.38 7.55 -8.29
C GLY A 395 -1.93 7.24 -7.88
N GLY A 396 -1.00 7.35 -8.84
CA GLY A 396 0.42 7.08 -8.60
C GLY A 396 1.05 7.88 -7.47
N GLY A 397 0.50 9.04 -7.13
CA GLY A 397 0.93 9.86 -5.98
C GLY A 397 0.85 9.14 -4.63
N ILE A 398 -0.13 8.24 -4.48
CA ILE A 398 -0.33 7.44 -3.26
C ILE A 398 0.42 6.12 -3.35
N LEU A 399 0.17 5.32 -4.41
CA LEU A 399 0.59 3.94 -4.47
C LEU A 399 1.99 3.73 -5.07
N GLN A 400 2.47 4.66 -5.90
CA GLN A 400 3.68 4.45 -6.70
C GLN A 400 4.86 5.33 -6.30
N LYS A 401 4.61 6.60 -5.90
CA LYS A 401 5.69 7.55 -5.54
C LYS A 401 6.26 7.26 -4.15
N VAL A 402 6.52 5.98 -3.88
CA VAL A 402 7.18 5.48 -2.67
C VAL A 402 8.24 4.46 -3.04
N ASN A 403 9.31 4.42 -2.26
CA ASN A 403 10.33 3.39 -2.30
C ASN A 403 10.75 3.04 -0.88
N ARG A 404 11.58 1.99 -0.72
CA ARG A 404 12.04 1.55 0.59
C ARG A 404 12.74 2.67 1.39
N ASP A 405 13.39 3.59 0.71
CA ASP A 405 14.17 4.67 1.32
C ASP A 405 13.32 5.90 1.69
N THR A 406 12.05 5.98 1.22
CA THR A 406 11.09 7.03 1.62
C THR A 406 11.00 7.16 3.14
N TYR A 407 10.97 6.03 3.85
CA TYR A 407 11.02 5.97 5.32
C TYR A 407 12.25 5.21 5.83
N ALA A 408 13.23 4.92 4.97
CA ALA A 408 14.48 4.24 5.28
C ALA A 408 14.28 2.88 5.99
N PHE A 409 13.33 2.07 5.55
CA PHE A 409 13.10 0.73 6.08
C PHE A 409 14.31 -0.17 5.91
N ALA A 410 14.62 -0.93 6.93
CA ALA A 410 15.71 -1.90 6.91
C ALA A 410 15.44 -3.08 7.84
N MET A 411 15.86 -4.26 7.42
CA MET A 411 16.00 -5.44 8.27
C MET A 411 17.47 -5.64 8.65
N LYS A 412 17.73 -5.99 9.89
CA LYS A 412 19.09 -6.20 10.42
C LYS A 412 19.12 -7.33 11.43
N ALA A 413 20.12 -8.21 11.30
CA ALA A 413 20.43 -9.15 12.37
C ALA A 413 20.90 -8.37 13.61
N ASN A 414 20.43 -8.80 14.79
CA ASN A 414 20.73 -8.17 16.07
C ASN A 414 21.29 -9.15 17.11
N ALA A 415 21.09 -10.46 16.94
CA ALA A 415 21.64 -11.46 17.84
C ALA A 415 21.84 -12.81 17.13
N ARG A 416 22.83 -13.57 17.56
CA ARG A 416 23.12 -14.95 17.19
C ARG A 416 23.12 -15.84 18.45
N GLN A 417 22.45 -16.96 18.40
CA GLN A 417 22.54 -17.98 19.44
C GLN A 417 23.51 -19.09 18.97
N ASP A 418 24.43 -19.49 19.86
CA ASP A 418 25.28 -20.64 19.62
C ASP A 418 24.61 -21.96 20.06
N THR A 419 25.25 -23.07 19.76
CA THR A 419 24.76 -24.41 20.11
C THR A 419 24.71 -24.68 21.62
N SER A 420 25.36 -23.85 22.45
CA SER A 420 25.21 -23.90 23.91
C SER A 420 23.99 -23.16 24.44
N GLY A 421 23.24 -22.50 23.56
CA GLY A 421 22.07 -21.70 23.89
C GLY A 421 22.40 -20.24 24.28
N ARG A 422 23.67 -19.84 24.25
CA ARG A 422 24.09 -18.47 24.59
C ARG A 422 23.85 -17.51 23.45
N TRP A 423 23.23 -16.36 23.74
CA TRP A 423 23.04 -15.27 22.80
C TRP A 423 24.26 -14.35 22.78
N HIS A 424 24.71 -14.02 21.55
CA HIS A 424 25.77 -13.07 21.24
C HIS A 424 25.15 -11.89 20.47
N ASP A 425 25.56 -10.68 20.80
CA ASP A 425 25.14 -9.48 20.09
C ASP A 425 25.70 -9.45 18.68
N VAL A 426 24.84 -9.12 17.71
CA VAL A 426 25.22 -8.87 16.31
C VAL A 426 24.83 -7.44 15.97
N TRP A 427 25.82 -6.66 15.54
CA TRP A 427 25.58 -5.25 15.20
C TRP A 427 26.66 -4.73 14.26
N LYS A 428 26.33 -3.65 13.54
CA LYS A 428 27.33 -2.88 12.79
C LYS A 428 27.30 -1.42 13.17
N ARG A 429 28.47 -0.80 13.22
CA ARG A 429 28.64 0.64 13.47
C ARG A 429 29.69 1.18 12.51
N PRO A 430 29.29 1.58 11.26
CA PRO A 430 30.22 2.11 10.29
C PRO A 430 30.88 3.40 10.83
N ALA A 431 32.21 3.48 10.70
CA ALA A 431 32.97 4.66 11.16
C ALA A 431 32.52 5.96 10.44
N THR A 432 32.05 5.83 9.21
CA THR A 432 31.69 6.96 8.35
C THR A 432 30.23 7.39 8.44
N MET A 433 29.33 6.61 9.06
CA MET A 433 27.89 6.85 8.98
C MET A 433 27.10 6.25 10.16
N ASN A 434 27.00 7.00 11.27
CA ASN A 434 26.28 6.56 12.48
C ASN A 434 24.77 6.25 12.22
N VAL A 435 24.14 6.92 11.27
CA VAL A 435 22.73 6.68 10.86
C VAL A 435 22.49 5.24 10.37
N LYS A 436 23.56 4.52 9.94
CA LYS A 436 23.51 3.11 9.53
C LYS A 436 23.86 2.13 10.65
N ALA A 437 24.05 2.59 11.88
CA ALA A 437 24.24 1.69 13.03
C ALA A 437 23.01 0.81 13.23
N SER A 438 23.19 -0.44 13.64
CA SER A 438 22.12 -1.36 14.01
C SER A 438 22.07 -1.57 15.52
N LYS A 439 20.90 -1.97 16.03
CA LYS A 439 20.71 -2.30 17.44
C LYS A 439 21.39 -3.64 17.76
N ALA A 440 22.06 -3.70 18.88
CA ALA A 440 22.70 -4.91 19.41
C ALA A 440 21.74 -5.66 20.35
N GLY A 441 21.71 -6.98 20.26
CA GLY A 441 20.89 -7.85 21.09
C GLY A 441 19.41 -7.90 20.65
N ARG A 442 18.69 -8.91 21.10
CA ARG A 442 17.24 -9.03 20.84
C ARG A 442 16.51 -7.83 21.42
N GLN A 443 15.53 -7.34 20.70
CA GLN A 443 14.80 -6.12 21.05
C GLN A 443 13.43 -6.42 21.65
N ALA A 444 12.96 -5.50 22.46
CA ALA A 444 11.57 -5.36 22.89
C ALA A 444 11.12 -3.92 22.62
N VAL A 445 9.84 -3.71 22.52
CA VAL A 445 9.22 -2.38 22.41
C VAL A 445 8.32 -2.18 23.62
N VAL A 446 8.44 -1.04 24.26
CA VAL A 446 7.67 -0.69 25.46
C VAL A 446 7.00 0.67 25.30
N SER A 447 5.95 0.94 26.06
CA SER A 447 5.39 2.28 26.19
C SER A 447 6.35 3.13 27.03
N GLY A 448 6.75 4.27 26.47
CA GLY A 448 7.55 5.29 27.15
C GLY A 448 6.79 6.61 27.27
N MET A 449 7.37 7.60 27.95
CA MET A 449 6.76 8.92 28.15
C MET A 449 6.52 9.69 26.83
N ALA A 450 7.39 9.48 25.85
CA ALA A 450 7.33 10.16 24.55
C ALA A 450 6.77 9.27 23.41
N GLY A 451 6.11 8.16 23.73
CA GLY A 451 5.59 7.16 22.79
C GLY A 451 6.33 5.83 22.90
N LEU A 452 6.36 5.05 21.83
CA LEU A 452 7.00 3.74 21.82
C LEU A 452 8.52 3.86 21.85
N GLU A 453 9.16 3.00 22.66
CA GLU A 453 10.63 2.96 22.84
C GLU A 453 11.17 1.55 22.61
N ALA A 454 12.30 1.46 21.89
CA ALA A 454 13.06 0.23 21.74
C ALA A 454 13.96 0.02 22.95
N VAL A 455 13.92 -1.17 23.54
CA VAL A 455 14.81 -1.58 24.63
C VAL A 455 15.37 -2.97 24.32
N ARG A 456 16.49 -3.31 24.92
CA ARG A 456 16.99 -4.69 24.85
C ARG A 456 16.01 -5.63 25.61
N LEU A 457 15.78 -6.81 25.05
CA LEU A 457 14.88 -7.79 25.67
C LEU A 457 15.36 -8.22 27.06
N ASP A 458 16.68 -8.34 27.26
CA ASP A 458 17.30 -8.66 28.57
C ASP A 458 17.24 -7.49 29.57
N ALA A 459 16.97 -6.29 29.11
CA ALA A 459 16.79 -5.08 29.92
C ALA A 459 15.31 -4.67 30.10
N LEU A 460 14.38 -5.56 29.83
CA LEU A 460 12.93 -5.29 29.90
C LEU A 460 12.43 -4.91 31.31
N ALA A 461 13.08 -5.45 32.34
CA ALA A 461 12.87 -5.09 33.77
C ALA A 461 11.39 -5.14 34.20
N GLY A 462 10.64 -6.16 33.74
CA GLY A 462 9.21 -6.35 34.06
C GLY A 462 8.23 -5.48 33.28
N ARG A 463 8.70 -4.59 32.40
CA ARG A 463 7.83 -3.83 31.51
C ARG A 463 7.19 -4.75 30.46
N GLU A 464 6.02 -4.38 29.99
CA GLU A 464 5.33 -5.11 28.94
C GLU A 464 6.04 -4.95 27.59
N ASN A 465 6.41 -6.07 26.94
CA ASN A 465 6.89 -6.04 25.58
C ASN A 465 5.69 -5.98 24.61
N LEU A 466 5.64 -4.95 23.77
CA LEU A 466 4.56 -4.76 22.78
C LEU A 466 4.77 -5.52 21.47
N LEU A 467 6.00 -6.04 21.22
CA LEU A 467 6.21 -7.04 20.17
C LEU A 467 5.58 -8.35 20.63
N ARG A 468 4.50 -8.72 19.98
CA ARG A 468 3.74 -9.94 20.29
C ARG A 468 3.95 -11.00 19.21
N PRO A 469 3.98 -12.28 19.57
CA PRO A 469 3.97 -13.36 18.59
C PRO A 469 2.74 -13.25 17.69
N VAL A 470 2.95 -13.11 16.39
CA VAL A 470 1.90 -13.06 15.37
C VAL A 470 1.92 -14.27 14.46
N TRP A 471 3.08 -14.96 14.38
CA TRP A 471 3.29 -16.15 13.56
C TRP A 471 4.30 -17.09 14.21
N GLN A 472 4.04 -18.39 14.11
CA GLN A 472 5.03 -19.41 14.46
C GLN A 472 4.78 -20.71 13.69
N ASP A 473 5.82 -21.26 13.05
CA ASP A 473 5.89 -22.61 12.48
C ASP A 473 4.67 -22.95 11.60
N GLY A 474 4.32 -22.08 10.66
CA GLY A 474 3.19 -22.26 9.75
C GLY A 474 1.85 -21.79 10.30
N ARG A 475 1.78 -21.27 11.54
CA ARG A 475 0.53 -20.89 12.18
C ARG A 475 0.44 -19.38 12.44
N LEU A 476 -0.68 -18.77 12.00
CA LEU A 476 -1.04 -17.44 12.41
C LEU A 476 -1.51 -17.44 13.87
N LEU A 477 -0.87 -16.65 14.73
CA LEU A 477 -1.18 -16.58 16.17
C LEU A 477 -2.08 -15.39 16.52
N LYS A 478 -2.03 -14.33 15.71
CA LYS A 478 -2.93 -13.17 15.81
C LYS A 478 -3.48 -12.85 14.44
N ASP A 479 -4.78 -12.75 14.36
CA ASP A 479 -5.54 -12.33 13.18
C ASP A 479 -6.21 -10.99 13.50
N TRP A 480 -5.72 -9.91 12.87
CA TRP A 480 -6.27 -8.57 13.02
C TRP A 480 -7.48 -8.38 12.10
N SER A 481 -8.58 -7.87 12.62
CA SER A 481 -9.65 -7.33 11.78
C SER A 481 -9.25 -5.97 11.21
N PHE A 482 -9.88 -5.58 10.09
CA PHE A 482 -9.62 -4.27 9.48
C PHE A 482 -10.05 -3.11 10.38
N GLU A 483 -11.09 -3.32 11.16
CA GLU A 483 -11.60 -2.36 12.15
C GLU A 483 -10.60 -2.15 13.29
N GLU A 484 -9.94 -3.21 13.79
CA GLU A 484 -8.86 -3.10 14.78
C GLU A 484 -7.70 -2.29 14.21
N VAL A 485 -7.28 -2.56 12.96
CA VAL A 485 -6.21 -1.79 12.28
C VAL A 485 -6.58 -0.32 12.15
N ARG A 486 -7.79 -0.01 11.71
CA ARG A 486 -8.29 1.37 11.61
C ARG A 486 -8.37 2.08 12.96
N ALA A 487 -8.74 1.37 14.01
CA ALA A 487 -8.81 1.93 15.36
C ALA A 487 -7.41 2.32 15.88
N GLN A 488 -6.40 1.51 15.59
CA GLN A 488 -5.00 1.81 15.93
C GLN A 488 -4.42 3.00 15.13
N ALA A 489 -4.91 3.22 13.91
CA ALA A 489 -4.40 4.25 13.00
C ALA A 489 -5.08 5.63 13.12
N ARG A 490 -5.95 5.82 14.09
CA ARG A 490 -6.71 7.08 14.34
C ARG A 490 -5.83 8.21 14.85
#